data_2fff8fddd460780a43241855016006bf
#
_entry.id   2fff8fddd460780a43241855016006bf
#
_cell.length_a   1.000
_cell.length_b   1.000
_cell.length_c   1.000
_cell.angle_alpha   90.00
_cell.angle_beta   90.00
_cell.angle_gamma   90.00
#
_symmetry.space_group_name_H-M   'P 1'
#
loop_
_entity.id
_entity.type
_entity.pdbx_description
1 polymer ?
#
loop_
_entity_poly.entity_id
_entity_poly.type
_entity_poly.pdbx_seq_one_letter_code
_entity_poly.pdbx_strand_id
1 'polypeptide(L)'
;VKVEEPSVDDAVQILRGIRSKYETHHKARYSDAAIDSAVKLSARYLTGRYLPDKAIDIMDEAGSRARITAMTRPPEFKELEGEIESLVRKKEEAIREQVFEKAAALRDQEKNARQQLETLVEEWRENNEERTVDVTEEDIMSVVAKWTGVPLQRMEQKEAQKLLRMEDDLRKSVVGQD
;
A
#
# COMPACT_ATOMS: atom_id res chain seq x y z
N VAL A 1 8.29 15.23 -36.83
CA VAL A 1 8.65 13.85 -36.40
C VAL A 1 7.43 13.27 -35.74
N LYS A 2 6.88 12.18 -36.27
CA LYS A 2 5.77 11.47 -35.65
C LYS A 2 6.39 10.47 -34.69
N VAL A 3 6.12 10.63 -33.40
CA VAL A 3 6.54 9.68 -32.34
C VAL A 3 5.38 8.73 -32.13
N GLU A 4 5.61 7.45 -32.36
CA GLU A 4 4.63 6.39 -32.13
C GLU A 4 4.70 5.87 -30.69
N GLU A 5 3.59 5.32 -30.17
CA GLU A 5 3.54 4.69 -28.86
C GLU A 5 4.47 3.47 -28.85
N PRO A 6 5.34 3.30 -27.83
CA PRO A 6 6.20 2.13 -27.73
C PRO A 6 5.41 0.85 -27.53
N SER A 7 5.99 -0.27 -27.94
CA SER A 7 5.42 -1.59 -27.66
C SER A 7 5.41 -1.88 -26.16
N VAL A 8 4.64 -2.90 -25.72
CA VAL A 8 4.61 -3.34 -24.32
C VAL A 8 6.01 -3.73 -23.85
N ASP A 9 6.77 -4.45 -24.67
CA ASP A 9 8.11 -4.91 -24.34
C ASP A 9 9.11 -3.73 -24.24
N ASP A 10 9.02 -2.75 -25.13
CA ASP A 10 9.83 -1.54 -25.06
C ASP A 10 9.49 -0.72 -23.82
N ALA A 11 8.19 -0.61 -23.47
CA ALA A 11 7.76 0.09 -22.27
C ALA A 11 8.30 -0.58 -20.99
N VAL A 12 8.33 -1.92 -20.92
CA VAL A 12 8.96 -2.65 -19.80
C VAL A 12 10.45 -2.29 -19.68
N GLN A 13 11.19 -2.23 -20.80
CA GLN A 13 12.61 -1.84 -20.79
C GLN A 13 12.79 -0.39 -20.33
N ILE A 14 11.91 0.52 -20.76
CA ILE A 14 11.92 1.92 -20.30
C ILE A 14 11.72 1.99 -18.78
N LEU A 15 10.70 1.31 -18.24
CA LEU A 15 10.44 1.31 -16.81
C LEU A 15 11.61 0.71 -16.02
N ARG A 16 12.21 -0.37 -16.50
CA ARG A 16 13.43 -0.95 -15.89
C ARG A 16 14.58 0.04 -15.86
N GLY A 17 14.73 0.84 -16.94
CA GLY A 17 15.77 1.87 -17.02
C GLY A 17 15.61 3.02 -16.03
N ILE A 18 14.38 3.38 -15.69
CA ILE A 18 14.07 4.48 -14.73
C ILE A 18 13.83 3.97 -13.29
N ARG A 19 13.70 2.65 -13.09
CA ARG A 19 13.40 1.98 -11.82
C ARG A 19 14.19 2.55 -10.64
N SER A 20 15.51 2.63 -10.76
CA SER A 20 16.39 3.07 -9.68
C SER A 20 16.08 4.48 -9.18
N LYS A 21 15.63 5.37 -10.07
CA LYS A 21 15.24 6.75 -9.68
C LYS A 21 13.99 6.75 -8.81
N TYR A 22 12.99 5.94 -9.17
CA TYR A 22 11.75 5.81 -8.40
C TYR A 22 11.97 5.07 -7.09
N GLU A 23 12.81 4.03 -7.09
CA GLU A 23 13.22 3.32 -5.87
C GLU A 23 13.88 4.26 -4.85
N THR A 24 14.78 5.11 -5.32
CA THR A 24 15.43 6.12 -4.46
C THR A 24 14.45 7.17 -3.97
N HIS A 25 13.54 7.64 -4.84
CA HIS A 25 12.58 8.69 -4.51
C HIS A 25 11.57 8.22 -3.45
N HIS A 26 10.99 7.04 -3.65
CA HIS A 26 9.96 6.49 -2.73
C HIS A 26 10.56 5.67 -1.58
N LYS A 27 11.88 5.45 -1.54
CA LYS A 27 12.51 4.46 -0.65
C LYS A 27 11.81 3.11 -0.72
N ALA A 28 11.53 2.67 -1.94
CA ALA A 28 10.83 1.44 -2.27
C ALA A 28 11.68 0.58 -3.21
N ARG A 29 11.39 -0.71 -3.29
CA ARG A 29 12.00 -1.65 -4.23
C ARG A 29 10.89 -2.27 -5.08
N TYR A 30 10.99 -2.15 -6.40
CA TYR A 30 10.02 -2.77 -7.31
C TYR A 30 10.50 -4.14 -7.74
N SER A 31 9.64 -5.15 -7.59
CA SER A 31 9.90 -6.46 -8.17
C SER A 31 9.79 -6.41 -9.70
N ASP A 32 10.47 -7.33 -10.40
CA ASP A 32 10.35 -7.40 -11.87
C ASP A 32 8.93 -7.70 -12.31
N ALA A 33 8.22 -8.54 -11.54
CA ALA A 33 6.81 -8.82 -11.75
C ALA A 33 5.93 -7.56 -11.61
N ALA A 34 6.23 -6.68 -10.65
CA ALA A 34 5.51 -5.41 -10.49
C ALA A 34 5.68 -4.50 -11.72
N ILE A 35 6.89 -4.40 -12.27
CA ILE A 35 7.17 -3.60 -13.46
C ILE A 35 6.41 -4.16 -14.67
N ASP A 36 6.51 -5.46 -14.90
CA ASP A 36 5.82 -6.13 -16.01
C ASP A 36 4.30 -5.96 -15.89
N SER A 37 3.75 -6.11 -14.69
CA SER A 37 2.32 -5.92 -14.42
C SER A 37 1.87 -4.47 -14.57
N ALA A 38 2.69 -3.48 -14.18
CA ALA A 38 2.37 -2.07 -14.39
C ALA A 38 2.17 -1.75 -15.88
N VAL A 39 3.03 -2.27 -16.75
CA VAL A 39 2.91 -2.07 -18.21
C VAL A 39 1.72 -2.84 -18.77
N LYS A 40 1.59 -4.15 -18.47
CA LYS A 40 0.53 -5.00 -19.02
C LYS A 40 -0.87 -4.54 -18.59
N LEU A 41 -1.04 -4.24 -17.30
CA LEU A 41 -2.34 -3.82 -16.77
C LEU A 41 -2.70 -2.40 -17.23
N SER A 42 -1.73 -1.48 -17.33
CA SER A 42 -1.98 -0.16 -17.88
C SER A 42 -2.38 -0.23 -19.37
N ALA A 43 -1.69 -1.06 -20.17
CA ALA A 43 -2.03 -1.25 -21.57
C ALA A 43 -3.46 -1.79 -21.75
N ARG A 44 -3.88 -2.74 -20.88
CA ARG A 44 -5.16 -3.43 -20.98
C ARG A 44 -6.34 -2.62 -20.42
N TYR A 45 -6.16 -1.92 -19.30
CA TYR A 45 -7.28 -1.33 -18.54
C TYR A 45 -7.32 0.19 -18.54
N LEU A 46 -6.23 0.88 -18.91
CA LEU A 46 -6.19 2.34 -18.99
C LEU A 46 -6.24 2.82 -20.44
N THR A 47 -7.42 3.23 -20.88
CA THR A 47 -7.69 3.58 -22.29
C THR A 47 -7.46 5.06 -22.64
N GLY A 48 -7.28 5.93 -21.65
CA GLY A 48 -7.20 7.38 -21.90
C GLY A 48 -5.79 7.95 -22.02
N ARG A 49 -4.74 7.12 -21.92
CA ARG A 49 -3.33 7.54 -21.92
C ARG A 49 -2.48 6.54 -22.70
N TYR A 50 -1.28 6.98 -23.09
CA TYR A 50 -0.33 6.19 -23.90
C TYR A 50 0.78 5.60 -23.04
N LEU A 51 1.40 4.51 -23.52
CA LEU A 51 2.64 4.00 -22.98
C LEU A 51 3.80 4.94 -23.38
N PRO A 52 4.84 5.11 -22.55
CA PRO A 52 5.04 4.48 -21.23
C PRO A 52 4.38 5.23 -20.07
N ASP A 53 3.86 6.45 -20.27
CA ASP A 53 3.43 7.36 -19.21
C ASP A 53 2.41 6.74 -18.25
N LYS A 54 1.39 6.07 -18.78
CA LYS A 54 0.38 5.41 -17.92
C LYS A 54 0.94 4.32 -17.02
N ALA A 55 2.00 3.63 -17.45
CA ALA A 55 2.66 2.62 -16.63
C ALA A 55 3.59 3.25 -15.59
N ILE A 56 4.24 4.36 -15.94
CA ILE A 56 5.04 5.17 -15.03
C ILE A 56 4.16 5.74 -13.91
N ASP A 57 3.00 6.28 -14.25
CA ASP A 57 2.05 6.81 -13.27
C ASP A 57 1.60 5.74 -12.26
N ILE A 58 1.34 4.50 -12.72
CA ILE A 58 0.99 3.37 -11.84
C ILE A 58 2.16 3.02 -10.92
N MET A 59 3.37 2.97 -11.46
CA MET A 59 4.57 2.67 -10.69
C MET A 59 4.81 3.72 -9.61
N ASP A 60 4.65 5.00 -9.94
CA ASP A 60 4.79 6.13 -9.02
C ASP A 60 3.75 6.06 -7.88
N GLU A 61 2.49 5.89 -8.23
CA GLU A 61 1.39 5.76 -7.25
C GLU A 61 1.58 4.53 -6.35
N ALA A 62 2.00 3.38 -6.89
CA ALA A 62 2.23 2.18 -6.11
C ALA A 62 3.37 2.35 -5.11
N GLY A 63 4.49 2.96 -5.53
CA GLY A 63 5.61 3.27 -4.64
C GLY A 63 5.22 4.25 -3.53
N SER A 64 4.52 5.31 -3.89
CA SER A 64 4.00 6.28 -2.92
C SER A 64 3.08 5.64 -1.89
N ARG A 65 2.14 4.80 -2.32
CA ARG A 65 1.20 4.09 -1.43
C ARG A 65 1.90 3.10 -0.52
N ALA A 66 2.80 2.29 -1.07
CA ALA A 66 3.58 1.35 -0.29
C ALA A 66 4.34 2.09 0.82
N ARG A 67 4.94 3.24 0.51
CA ARG A 67 5.63 4.09 1.49
C ARG A 67 4.68 4.64 2.54
N ILE A 68 3.52 5.21 2.15
CA ILE A 68 2.52 5.74 3.09
C ILE A 68 2.02 4.63 4.02
N THR A 69 1.73 3.44 3.47
CA THR A 69 1.27 2.30 4.27
C THR A 69 2.31 1.87 5.29
N ALA A 70 3.59 1.80 4.90
CA ALA A 70 4.69 1.47 5.80
C ALA A 70 4.94 2.55 6.87
N MET A 71 4.62 3.81 6.56
CA MET A 71 4.74 4.93 7.50
C MET A 71 3.49 5.12 8.37
N THR A 72 2.45 4.32 8.17
CA THR A 72 1.26 4.38 9.02
C THR A 72 1.61 3.95 10.43
N ARG A 73 1.28 4.79 11.41
CA ARG A 73 1.56 4.52 12.82
C ARG A 73 0.80 3.26 13.29
N PRO A 74 1.45 2.36 14.03
CA PRO A 74 0.79 1.21 14.63
C PRO A 74 -0.39 1.62 15.54
N PRO A 75 -1.40 0.76 15.68
CA PRO A 75 -2.57 1.05 16.53
C PRO A 75 -2.23 1.29 18.00
N GLU A 76 -1.12 0.73 18.48
CA GLU A 76 -0.59 0.89 19.84
C GLU A 76 -0.38 2.35 20.23
N PHE A 77 0.02 3.20 19.28
CA PHE A 77 0.16 4.65 19.52
C PHE A 77 -1.17 5.29 19.89
N LYS A 78 -2.23 4.91 19.17
CA LYS A 78 -3.57 5.44 19.40
C LYS A 78 -4.14 4.98 20.74
N GLU A 79 -3.80 3.76 21.16
CA GLU A 79 -4.19 3.23 22.47
C GLU A 79 -3.52 4.01 23.59
N LEU A 80 -2.20 4.22 23.52
CA LEU A 80 -1.47 5.03 24.49
C LEU A 80 -1.91 6.50 24.52
N GLU A 81 -2.18 7.11 23.36
CA GLU A 81 -2.75 8.45 23.29
C GLU A 81 -4.12 8.52 24.00
N GLY A 82 -4.97 7.52 23.81
CA GLY A 82 -6.26 7.40 24.49
C GLY A 82 -6.13 7.20 26.00
N GLU A 83 -5.14 6.42 26.45
CA GLU A 83 -4.83 6.24 27.88
C GLU A 83 -4.38 7.55 28.51
N ILE A 84 -3.46 8.29 27.88
CA ILE A 84 -3.00 9.60 28.33
C ILE A 84 -4.18 10.57 28.46
N GLU A 85 -5.06 10.63 27.45
CA GLU A 85 -6.25 11.50 27.50
C GLU A 85 -7.17 11.13 28.68
N SER A 86 -7.38 9.84 28.94
CA SER A 86 -8.13 9.34 30.08
C SER A 86 -7.50 9.74 31.42
N LEU A 87 -6.16 9.61 31.54
CA LEU A 87 -5.43 10.00 32.74
C LEU A 87 -5.50 11.50 33.00
N VAL A 88 -5.42 12.32 31.95
CA VAL A 88 -5.57 13.78 32.05
C VAL A 88 -6.97 14.13 32.58
N ARG A 89 -8.03 13.55 32.05
CA ARG A 89 -9.41 13.80 32.52
C ARG A 89 -9.57 13.41 33.98
N LYS A 90 -9.11 12.22 34.37
CA LYS A 90 -9.18 11.75 35.75
C LYS A 90 -8.39 12.65 36.71
N LYS A 91 -7.22 13.14 36.26
CA LYS A 91 -6.42 14.09 37.07
C LYS A 91 -7.15 15.41 37.26
N GLU A 92 -7.77 15.98 36.23
CA GLU A 92 -8.55 17.21 36.32
C GLU A 92 -9.75 17.05 37.24
N GLU A 93 -10.43 15.90 37.20
CA GLU A 93 -11.55 15.57 38.07
C GLU A 93 -11.09 15.48 39.54
N ALA A 94 -9.98 14.79 39.84
CA ALA A 94 -9.40 14.71 41.16
C ALA A 94 -8.98 16.07 41.73
N ILE A 95 -8.50 16.99 40.86
CA ILE A 95 -8.19 18.37 41.26
C ILE A 95 -9.48 19.14 41.64
N ARG A 96 -10.56 19.00 40.87
CA ARG A 96 -11.85 19.64 41.12
C ARG A 96 -12.45 19.12 42.44
N GLU A 97 -12.27 17.84 42.74
CA GLU A 97 -12.69 17.21 43.98
C GLU A 97 -11.76 17.49 45.16
N GLN A 98 -10.67 18.22 44.95
CA GLN A 98 -9.63 18.55 45.94
C GLN A 98 -8.92 17.32 46.54
N VAL A 99 -8.91 16.19 45.81
CA VAL A 99 -8.21 14.96 46.20
C VAL A 99 -6.77 15.00 45.65
N PHE A 100 -5.93 15.79 46.31
CA PHE A 100 -4.59 16.10 45.77
C PHE A 100 -3.65 14.88 45.72
N GLU A 101 -3.78 13.92 46.63
CA GLU A 101 -2.97 12.69 46.59
C GLU A 101 -3.29 11.86 45.35
N LYS A 102 -4.57 11.71 44.98
CA LYS A 102 -5.01 11.02 43.77
C LYS A 102 -4.56 11.77 42.53
N ALA A 103 -4.64 13.10 42.52
CA ALA A 103 -4.18 13.92 41.42
C ALA A 103 -2.65 13.81 41.20
N ALA A 104 -1.86 13.71 42.29
CA ALA A 104 -0.43 13.49 42.22
C ALA A 104 -0.07 12.12 41.61
N ALA A 105 -0.75 11.04 42.06
CA ALA A 105 -0.55 9.70 41.52
C ALA A 105 -0.93 9.61 40.03
N LEU A 106 -2.03 10.26 39.63
CA LEU A 106 -2.46 10.31 38.20
C LEU A 106 -1.50 11.13 37.36
N ARG A 107 -0.88 12.18 37.87
CA ARG A 107 0.16 12.93 37.20
C ARG A 107 1.40 12.09 36.94
N ASP A 108 1.80 11.28 37.89
CA ASP A 108 2.96 10.41 37.70
C ASP A 108 2.68 9.30 36.68
N GLN A 109 1.47 8.75 36.68
CA GLN A 109 1.00 7.81 35.64
C GLN A 109 0.98 8.46 34.27
N GLU A 110 0.44 9.66 34.13
CA GLU A 110 0.43 10.43 32.89
C GLU A 110 1.87 10.67 32.37
N LYS A 111 2.79 11.05 33.26
CA LYS A 111 4.19 11.27 32.92
C LYS A 111 4.85 10.00 32.38
N ASN A 112 4.61 8.87 33.04
CA ASN A 112 5.15 7.59 32.59
C ASN A 112 4.56 7.16 31.23
N ALA A 113 3.26 7.29 31.03
CA ALA A 113 2.62 6.98 29.75
C ALA A 113 3.12 7.88 28.61
N ARG A 114 3.37 9.18 28.88
CA ARG A 114 3.96 10.09 27.88
C ARG A 114 5.40 9.70 27.53
N GLN A 115 6.21 9.31 28.51
CA GLN A 115 7.56 8.82 28.26
C GLN A 115 7.58 7.54 27.42
N GLN A 116 6.66 6.61 27.72
CA GLN A 116 6.50 5.38 26.92
C GLN A 116 6.12 5.70 25.48
N LEU A 117 5.17 6.61 25.26
CA LEU A 117 4.79 7.06 23.92
C LEU A 117 5.97 7.70 23.17
N GLU A 118 6.72 8.57 23.83
CA GLU A 118 7.90 9.24 23.25
C GLU A 118 8.96 8.21 22.82
N THR A 119 9.31 7.27 23.69
CA THR A 119 10.25 6.19 23.38
C THR A 119 9.75 5.34 22.20
N LEU A 120 8.47 4.97 22.21
CA LEU A 120 7.87 4.18 21.14
C LEU A 120 7.89 4.93 19.79
N VAL A 121 7.65 6.26 19.82
CA VAL A 121 7.72 7.13 18.63
C VAL A 121 9.14 7.20 18.09
N GLU A 122 10.15 7.33 18.96
CA GLU A 122 11.55 7.39 18.57
C GLU A 122 11.99 6.05 17.94
N GLU A 123 11.72 4.94 18.62
CA GLU A 123 12.04 3.60 18.10
C GLU A 123 11.36 3.32 16.76
N TRP A 124 10.08 3.70 16.64
CA TRP A 124 9.35 3.54 15.37
C TRP A 124 9.94 4.40 14.26
N ARG A 125 10.35 5.65 14.56
CA ARG A 125 10.97 6.56 13.60
C ARG A 125 12.31 6.00 13.10
N GLU A 126 13.19 5.60 14.02
CA GLU A 126 14.49 5.01 13.69
C GLU A 126 14.34 3.76 12.81
N ASN A 127 13.41 2.86 13.17
CA ASN A 127 13.15 1.65 12.41
C ASN A 127 12.54 1.90 11.01
N ASN A 128 11.81 3.00 10.82
CA ASN A 128 11.13 3.28 9.56
C ASN A 128 11.85 4.28 8.64
N GLU A 129 12.77 5.10 9.14
CA GLU A 129 13.51 6.07 8.31
C GLU A 129 14.37 5.39 7.24
N GLU A 130 14.98 4.26 7.56
CA GLU A 130 15.85 3.49 6.64
C GLU A 130 15.15 2.32 5.94
N ARG A 131 13.92 2.02 6.32
CA ARG A 131 13.21 0.86 5.79
C ARG A 131 12.81 1.07 4.32
N THR A 132 13.38 0.26 3.44
CA THR A 132 12.94 0.12 2.06
C THR A 132 11.71 -0.79 2.01
N VAL A 133 10.68 -0.37 1.29
CA VAL A 133 9.41 -1.10 1.16
C VAL A 133 9.39 -1.83 -0.17
N ASP A 134 9.06 -3.11 -0.17
CA ASP A 134 8.92 -3.88 -1.41
C ASP A 134 7.54 -3.60 -2.04
N VAL A 135 7.57 -3.24 -3.33
CA VAL A 135 6.37 -3.06 -4.17
C VAL A 135 6.20 -4.31 -5.02
N THR A 136 5.09 -4.99 -4.77
CA THR A 136 4.74 -6.26 -5.42
C THR A 136 3.76 -6.07 -6.57
N GLU A 137 3.51 -7.14 -7.31
CA GLU A 137 2.45 -7.19 -8.32
C GLU A 137 1.06 -6.87 -7.74
N GLU A 138 0.79 -7.32 -6.51
CA GLU A 138 -0.50 -7.06 -5.83
C GLU A 138 -0.72 -5.57 -5.56
N ASP A 139 0.34 -4.83 -5.23
CA ASP A 139 0.27 -3.39 -5.05
C ASP A 139 -0.09 -2.69 -6.36
N ILE A 140 0.52 -3.09 -7.46
CA ILE A 140 0.20 -2.61 -8.81
C ILE A 140 -1.26 -2.90 -9.17
N MET A 141 -1.72 -4.15 -8.97
CA MET A 141 -3.11 -4.53 -9.21
C MET A 141 -4.09 -3.71 -8.38
N SER A 142 -3.76 -3.43 -7.12
CA SER A 142 -4.56 -2.59 -6.23
C SER A 142 -4.72 -1.16 -6.75
N VAL A 143 -3.64 -0.56 -7.27
CA VAL A 143 -3.65 0.78 -7.87
C VAL A 143 -4.55 0.80 -9.10
N VAL A 144 -4.34 -0.13 -10.04
CA VAL A 144 -5.12 -0.21 -11.27
C VAL A 144 -6.60 -0.48 -10.96
N ALA A 145 -6.89 -1.39 -10.02
CA ALA A 145 -8.26 -1.69 -9.58
C ALA A 145 -8.95 -0.44 -9.02
N LYS A 146 -8.25 0.37 -8.24
CA LYS A 146 -8.79 1.61 -7.68
C LYS A 146 -9.08 2.66 -8.76
N TRP A 147 -8.21 2.77 -9.76
CA TRP A 147 -8.37 3.76 -10.83
C TRP A 147 -9.46 3.39 -11.83
N THR A 148 -9.57 2.10 -12.13
CA THR A 148 -10.50 1.58 -13.14
C THR A 148 -11.85 1.13 -12.57
N GLY A 149 -11.90 0.87 -11.25
CA GLY A 149 -13.05 0.24 -10.59
C GLY A 149 -13.17 -1.27 -10.86
N VAL A 150 -12.21 -1.87 -11.57
CA VAL A 150 -12.23 -3.29 -11.94
C VAL A 150 -11.54 -4.12 -10.84
N PRO A 151 -12.21 -5.12 -10.21
CA PRO A 151 -11.62 -5.93 -9.14
C PRO A 151 -10.67 -7.00 -9.70
N LEU A 152 -9.45 -6.59 -10.08
CA LEU A 152 -8.48 -7.43 -10.79
C LEU A 152 -8.12 -8.72 -10.06
N GLN A 153 -7.89 -8.67 -8.74
CA GLN A 153 -7.57 -9.86 -7.92
C GLN A 153 -8.63 -10.97 -8.01
N ARG A 154 -9.91 -10.59 -8.17
CA ARG A 154 -11.00 -11.57 -8.32
C ARG A 154 -11.13 -12.09 -9.75
N MET A 155 -10.66 -11.33 -10.73
CA MET A 155 -10.75 -11.71 -12.14
C MET A 155 -9.70 -12.75 -12.51
N GLU A 156 -8.47 -12.62 -12.05
CA GLU A 156 -7.40 -13.61 -12.33
C GLU A 156 -7.76 -15.00 -11.82
N GLN A 157 -8.30 -15.09 -10.58
CA GLN A 157 -8.75 -16.37 -10.03
C GLN A 157 -9.94 -16.98 -10.82
N LYS A 158 -10.85 -16.12 -11.28
CA LYS A 158 -12.01 -16.57 -12.08
C LYS A 158 -11.63 -16.92 -13.52
N GLU A 159 -10.71 -16.16 -14.13
CA GLU A 159 -10.23 -16.43 -15.49
C GLU A 159 -9.41 -17.73 -15.51
N ALA A 160 -8.50 -17.94 -14.54
CA ALA A 160 -7.77 -19.19 -14.41
C ALA A 160 -8.68 -20.42 -14.20
N GLN A 161 -9.68 -20.30 -13.31
CA GLN A 161 -10.66 -21.36 -13.09
C GLN A 161 -11.57 -21.59 -14.31
N LYS A 162 -11.91 -20.54 -15.03
CA LYS A 162 -12.72 -20.63 -16.25
C LYS A 162 -11.94 -21.26 -17.39
N LEU A 163 -10.67 -20.94 -17.54
CA LEU A 163 -9.77 -21.58 -18.52
C LEU A 163 -9.58 -23.07 -18.22
N LEU A 164 -9.38 -23.44 -16.94
CA LEU A 164 -9.26 -24.85 -16.54
C LEU A 164 -10.54 -25.66 -16.79
N ARG A 165 -11.70 -25.02 -16.75
CA ARG A 165 -12.99 -25.68 -17.00
C ARG A 165 -13.49 -25.57 -18.45
N MET A 166 -12.83 -24.73 -19.25
CA MET A 166 -13.29 -24.41 -20.62
C MET A 166 -13.33 -25.65 -21.52
N GLU A 167 -12.38 -26.58 -21.37
CA GLU A 167 -12.34 -27.82 -22.11
C GLU A 167 -13.56 -28.71 -21.76
N ASP A 168 -13.89 -28.84 -20.48
CA ASP A 168 -15.06 -29.62 -20.02
C ASP A 168 -16.39 -28.96 -20.43
N ASP A 169 -16.46 -27.65 -20.42
CA ASP A 169 -17.65 -26.90 -20.82
C ASP A 169 -17.84 -26.91 -22.33
N LEU A 170 -16.76 -26.88 -23.12
CA LEU A 170 -16.80 -27.07 -24.57
C LEU A 170 -17.23 -28.49 -24.94
N ARG A 171 -16.73 -29.53 -24.27
CA ARG A 171 -17.15 -30.91 -24.47
C ARG A 171 -18.64 -31.14 -24.20
N LYS A 172 -19.23 -30.40 -23.27
CA LYS A 172 -20.69 -30.48 -23.00
C LYS A 172 -21.54 -29.75 -24.04
N SER A 173 -20.97 -28.72 -24.68
CA SER A 173 -21.68 -27.85 -25.62
C SER A 173 -21.57 -28.31 -27.09
N VAL A 174 -20.50 -29.03 -27.42
CA VAL A 174 -20.23 -29.51 -28.79
C VAL A 174 -20.51 -31.03 -28.84
N VAL A 175 -21.64 -31.40 -29.41
CA VAL A 175 -22.03 -32.80 -29.62
C VAL A 175 -21.52 -33.22 -30.99
N GLY A 176 -20.68 -34.27 -31.04
CA GLY A 176 -20.33 -34.96 -32.31
C GLY A 176 -18.95 -34.64 -32.90
N GLN A 177 -17.98 -34.18 -32.11
CA GLN A 177 -16.57 -34.16 -32.48
C GLN A 177 -15.80 -34.94 -31.38
N ASP A 178 -15.73 -36.26 -31.55
CA ASP A 178 -14.77 -37.12 -30.85
C ASP A 178 -13.44 -37.14 -31.59
#